data_588c667ac364b52ca9b1e9f1f8646813
#
_entry.id   588c667ac364b52ca9b1e9f1f8646813
#
_cell.length_a   1.000
_cell.length_b   1.000
_cell.length_c   1.000
_cell.angle_alpha   90.00
_cell.angle_beta   90.00
_cell.angle_gamma   90.00
#
_symmetry.space_group_name_H-M   'P 1'
#
loop_
_entity.id
_entity.type
_entity.pdbx_description
1 polymer ?
#
loop_
_entity_poly.entity_id
_entity_poly.type
_entity_poly.pdbx_seq_one_letter_code
_entity_poly.pdbx_strand_id
1 'polypeptide(L)'
;MYATSKKNINLALFDFDGTLCKKDSFTGFIFYALSKRHIVKQGLKILPWIQAYYLNIYPANSMRPKLYRAMFSGADTSEIQQLAKEYAQHLMSQLDPQLYQQLLDHQEQGDDVVLVSASIDIYLQLICDLLNIDLICTGTEIIHHQFTGNYSTPDCSSEQKKYRILERYNIDKY
;
A
#
# COMPACT_ATOMS: atom_id res chain seq x y z
N MET A 1 31.23 35.63 -8.88
CA MET A 1 30.34 35.12 -7.84
C MET A 1 29.13 34.50 -8.55
N TYR A 2 29.15 33.22 -8.80
CA TYR A 2 27.98 32.53 -9.37
C TYR A 2 27.01 32.27 -8.25
N ALA A 3 25.84 32.91 -8.27
CA ALA A 3 24.74 32.59 -7.40
C ALA A 3 24.31 31.14 -7.72
N THR A 4 24.58 30.22 -6.85
CA THR A 4 23.95 28.87 -6.88
C THR A 4 22.46 29.06 -6.71
N SER A 5 21.72 28.98 -7.81
CA SER A 5 20.27 28.92 -7.79
C SER A 5 19.91 27.75 -6.87
N LYS A 6 19.25 28.06 -5.76
CA LYS A 6 18.67 27.03 -4.89
C LYS A 6 17.66 26.26 -5.74
N LYS A 7 17.99 25.04 -6.15
CA LYS A 7 17.06 24.17 -6.87
C LYS A 7 15.88 23.92 -5.94
N ASN A 8 14.69 24.32 -6.35
CA ASN A 8 13.47 23.96 -5.62
C ASN A 8 13.31 22.44 -5.70
N ILE A 9 13.27 21.79 -4.56
CA ILE A 9 12.96 20.36 -4.44
C ILE A 9 11.43 20.25 -4.41
N ASN A 10 10.86 19.34 -5.19
CA ASN A 10 9.43 19.07 -5.16
C ASN A 10 9.15 17.82 -4.31
N LEU A 11 7.94 17.72 -3.77
CA LEU A 11 7.41 16.51 -3.15
C LEU A 11 6.49 15.83 -4.18
N ALA A 12 6.97 14.75 -4.78
CA ALA A 12 6.24 13.97 -5.78
C ALA A 12 5.49 12.83 -5.08
N LEU A 13 4.16 12.87 -5.12
CA LEU A 13 3.29 11.90 -4.46
C LEU A 13 2.64 10.99 -5.51
N PHE A 14 2.84 9.69 -5.37
CA PHE A 14 2.24 8.68 -6.25
C PHE A 14 1.26 7.82 -5.47
N ASP A 15 0.06 7.61 -6.00
CA ASP A 15 -0.84 6.55 -5.53
C ASP A 15 -0.47 5.22 -6.21
N PHE A 16 -0.84 4.09 -5.61
CA PHE A 16 -0.48 2.79 -6.14
C PHE A 16 -1.63 2.15 -6.92
N ASP A 17 -2.71 1.77 -6.24
CA ASP A 17 -3.82 1.03 -6.83
C ASP A 17 -4.67 1.91 -7.76
N GLY A 18 -4.86 1.46 -9.00
CA GLY A 18 -5.55 2.23 -10.04
C GLY A 18 -4.73 3.37 -10.64
N THR A 19 -3.48 3.56 -10.20
CA THR A 19 -2.56 4.62 -10.65
C THR A 19 -1.25 3.98 -11.12
N LEU A 20 -0.23 3.88 -10.27
CA LEU A 20 1.06 3.28 -10.62
C LEU A 20 0.91 1.78 -10.97
N CYS A 21 0.00 1.08 -10.32
CA CYS A 21 -0.47 -0.25 -10.70
C CYS A 21 -1.97 -0.18 -11.05
N LYS A 22 -2.36 -0.63 -12.26
CA LYS A 22 -3.77 -0.56 -12.71
C LYS A 22 -4.72 -1.50 -11.97
N LYS A 23 -4.17 -2.49 -11.26
CA LYS A 23 -4.94 -3.50 -10.53
C LYS A 23 -5.06 -3.15 -9.05
N ASP A 24 -6.07 -3.73 -8.39
CA ASP A 24 -6.18 -3.75 -6.93
C ASP A 24 -5.16 -4.74 -6.37
N SER A 25 -4.08 -4.20 -5.82
CA SER A 25 -2.95 -4.99 -5.31
C SER A 25 -3.31 -5.73 -4.02
N PHE A 26 -4.21 -5.19 -3.20
CA PHE A 26 -4.60 -5.85 -1.95
C PHE A 26 -5.41 -7.13 -2.20
N THR A 27 -6.44 -7.05 -3.03
CA THR A 27 -7.21 -8.23 -3.45
C THR A 27 -6.31 -9.22 -4.21
N GLY A 28 -5.44 -8.71 -5.07
CA GLY A 28 -4.45 -9.53 -5.78
C GLY A 28 -3.54 -10.30 -4.82
N PHE A 29 -3.04 -9.67 -3.76
CA PHE A 29 -2.21 -10.33 -2.75
C PHE A 29 -2.94 -11.43 -1.99
N ILE A 30 -4.20 -11.23 -1.63
CA ILE A 30 -5.02 -12.26 -1.00
C ILE A 30 -5.06 -13.53 -1.87
N PHE A 31 -5.34 -13.38 -3.17
CA PHE A 31 -5.39 -14.52 -4.10
C PHE A 31 -4.01 -15.13 -4.41
N TYR A 32 -2.96 -14.35 -4.29
CA TYR A 32 -1.58 -14.82 -4.48
C TYR A 32 -1.08 -15.61 -3.27
N ALA A 33 -1.24 -15.06 -2.07
CA ALA A 33 -0.63 -15.57 -0.86
C ALA A 33 -1.44 -16.66 -0.15
N LEU A 34 -2.76 -16.73 -0.36
CA LEU A 34 -3.63 -17.61 0.40
C LEU A 34 -4.27 -18.71 -0.46
N SER A 35 -4.45 -19.89 0.14
CA SER A 35 -5.11 -20.99 -0.55
C SER A 35 -6.59 -20.68 -0.85
N LYS A 36 -7.10 -21.16 -1.99
CA LYS A 36 -8.51 -20.99 -2.37
C LYS A 36 -9.47 -21.48 -1.29
N ARG A 37 -9.13 -22.58 -0.61
CA ARG A 37 -9.93 -23.14 0.50
C ARG A 37 -10.02 -22.16 1.67
N HIS A 38 -8.89 -21.52 2.04
CA HIS A 38 -8.86 -20.52 3.11
C HIS A 38 -9.70 -19.30 2.73
N ILE A 39 -9.51 -18.76 1.51
CA ILE A 39 -10.25 -17.60 1.01
C ILE A 39 -11.76 -17.86 1.05
N VAL A 40 -12.23 -18.99 0.55
CA VAL A 40 -13.65 -19.35 0.56
C VAL A 40 -14.18 -19.49 1.99
N LYS A 41 -13.46 -20.22 2.85
CA LYS A 41 -13.87 -20.43 4.26
C LYS A 41 -14.00 -19.10 5.01
N GLN A 42 -13.04 -18.20 4.86
CA GLN A 42 -13.06 -16.90 5.53
C GLN A 42 -14.04 -15.93 4.86
N GLY A 43 -14.12 -15.95 3.53
CA GLY A 43 -15.05 -15.14 2.76
C GLY A 43 -16.51 -15.40 3.13
N LEU A 44 -16.90 -16.67 3.35
CA LEU A 44 -18.24 -17.02 3.81
C LEU A 44 -18.59 -16.40 5.17
N LYS A 45 -17.62 -16.25 6.08
CA LYS A 45 -17.85 -15.63 7.40
C LYS A 45 -18.16 -14.13 7.30
N ILE A 46 -17.61 -13.46 6.30
CA ILE A 46 -17.76 -12.01 6.11
C ILE A 46 -18.69 -11.68 4.93
N LEU A 47 -19.35 -12.69 4.37
CA LEU A 47 -20.24 -12.53 3.20
C LEU A 47 -21.30 -11.42 3.36
N PRO A 48 -21.99 -11.26 4.51
CA PRO A 48 -22.96 -10.18 4.68
C PRO A 48 -22.34 -8.77 4.50
N TRP A 49 -21.11 -8.58 4.96
CA TRP A 49 -20.39 -7.29 4.80
C TRP A 49 -19.89 -7.09 3.38
N ILE A 50 -19.47 -8.17 2.69
CA ILE A 50 -19.12 -8.14 1.27
C ILE A 50 -20.36 -7.70 0.45
N GLN A 51 -21.53 -8.28 0.71
CA GLN A 51 -22.77 -7.90 0.05
C GLN A 51 -23.13 -6.43 0.33
N ALA A 52 -23.06 -6.00 1.60
CA ALA A 52 -23.31 -4.62 1.98
C ALA A 52 -22.33 -3.64 1.32
N TYR A 53 -21.07 -4.01 1.13
CA TYR A 53 -20.08 -3.22 0.40
C TYR A 53 -20.48 -3.03 -1.08
N TYR A 54 -20.84 -4.10 -1.79
CA TYR A 54 -21.28 -4.00 -3.18
C TYR A 54 -22.61 -3.26 -3.36
N LEU A 55 -23.44 -3.21 -2.33
CA LEU A 55 -24.66 -2.40 -2.30
C LEU A 55 -24.40 -0.93 -1.88
N ASN A 56 -23.13 -0.53 -1.72
CA ASN A 56 -22.72 0.80 -1.24
C ASN A 56 -23.28 1.17 0.16
N ILE A 57 -23.67 0.19 0.97
CA ILE A 57 -24.14 0.37 2.35
C ILE A 57 -22.95 0.35 3.34
N TYR A 58 -21.90 -0.41 3.03
CA TYR A 58 -20.72 -0.57 3.87
C TYR A 58 -19.49 0.07 3.21
N PRO A 59 -18.82 1.05 3.84
CA PRO A 59 -17.75 1.81 3.19
C PRO A 59 -16.44 1.02 3.05
N ALA A 60 -15.67 1.34 2.02
CA ALA A 60 -14.41 0.65 1.69
C ALA A 60 -13.36 0.70 2.82
N ASN A 61 -13.25 1.84 3.51
CA ASN A 61 -12.33 2.01 4.65
C ASN A 61 -12.68 1.12 5.87
N SER A 62 -13.92 0.65 5.96
CA SER A 62 -14.36 -0.32 6.97
C SER A 62 -14.29 -1.77 6.45
N MET A 63 -14.43 -1.97 5.13
CA MET A 63 -14.37 -3.29 4.51
C MET A 63 -12.94 -3.84 4.46
N ARG A 64 -11.95 -3.00 4.12
CA ARG A 64 -10.54 -3.42 4.04
C ARG A 64 -9.99 -4.01 5.36
N PRO A 65 -10.12 -3.35 6.53
CA PRO A 65 -9.69 -3.93 7.81
C PRO A 65 -10.38 -5.24 8.12
N LYS A 66 -11.67 -5.36 7.82
CA LYS A 66 -12.45 -6.58 8.04
C LYS A 66 -11.96 -7.73 7.15
N LEU A 67 -11.71 -7.44 5.88
CA LEU A 67 -11.18 -8.41 4.93
C LEU A 67 -9.75 -8.82 5.32
N TYR A 68 -8.89 -7.88 5.68
CA TYR A 68 -7.54 -8.14 6.17
C TYR A 68 -7.57 -9.07 7.40
N ARG A 69 -8.37 -8.74 8.40
CA ARG A 69 -8.52 -9.56 9.60
C ARG A 69 -8.97 -10.99 9.28
N ALA A 70 -9.99 -11.14 8.43
CA ALA A 70 -10.49 -12.46 8.07
C ALA A 70 -9.44 -13.31 7.33
N MET A 71 -8.60 -12.69 6.49
CA MET A 71 -7.65 -13.40 5.65
C MET A 71 -6.31 -13.69 6.33
N PHE A 72 -5.78 -12.76 7.15
CA PHE A 72 -4.41 -12.83 7.65
C PHE A 72 -4.28 -13.05 9.17
N SER A 73 -5.37 -13.00 9.95
CA SER A 73 -5.28 -13.23 11.39
C SER A 73 -4.71 -14.61 11.72
N GLY A 74 -3.62 -14.65 12.50
CA GLY A 74 -2.90 -15.86 12.88
C GLY A 74 -1.95 -16.42 11.82
N ALA A 75 -1.80 -15.74 10.67
CA ALA A 75 -0.85 -16.15 9.65
C ALA A 75 0.60 -15.93 10.12
N ASP A 76 1.48 -16.89 9.82
CA ASP A 76 2.91 -16.79 10.12
C ASP A 76 3.58 -15.70 9.28
N THR A 77 4.40 -14.87 9.92
CA THR A 77 5.03 -13.73 9.24
C THR A 77 6.07 -14.16 8.22
N SER A 78 6.82 -15.22 8.49
CA SER A 78 7.91 -15.65 7.59
C SER A 78 7.36 -16.18 6.27
N GLU A 79 6.27 -16.96 6.33
CA GLU A 79 5.59 -17.48 5.14
C GLU A 79 4.99 -16.34 4.30
N ILE A 80 4.24 -15.44 4.94
CA ILE A 80 3.59 -14.33 4.25
C ILE A 80 4.62 -13.33 3.70
N GLN A 81 5.71 -13.06 4.41
CA GLN A 81 6.77 -12.17 3.93
C GLN A 81 7.52 -12.74 2.72
N GLN A 82 7.74 -14.04 2.67
CA GLN A 82 8.34 -14.67 1.49
C GLN A 82 7.43 -14.51 0.27
N LEU A 83 6.12 -14.80 0.41
CA LEU A 83 5.14 -14.62 -0.65
C LEU A 83 4.99 -13.14 -1.06
N ALA A 84 5.06 -12.22 -0.09
CA ALA A 84 5.03 -10.78 -0.35
C ALA A 84 6.23 -10.32 -1.20
N LYS A 85 7.40 -10.89 -0.97
CA LYS A 85 8.61 -10.59 -1.76
C LYS A 85 8.45 -11.01 -3.23
N GLU A 86 7.93 -12.19 -3.46
CA GLU A 86 7.64 -12.68 -4.82
C GLU A 86 6.53 -11.85 -5.48
N TYR A 87 5.48 -11.51 -4.72
CA TYR A 87 4.38 -10.68 -5.20
C TYR A 87 4.84 -9.25 -5.53
N ALA A 88 5.69 -8.65 -4.72
CA ALA A 88 6.26 -7.33 -5.00
C ALA A 88 7.05 -7.32 -6.32
N GLN A 89 7.87 -8.34 -6.59
CA GLN A 89 8.57 -8.48 -7.87
C GLN A 89 7.60 -8.63 -9.05
N HIS A 90 6.52 -9.38 -8.85
CA HIS A 90 5.47 -9.50 -9.87
C HIS A 90 4.79 -8.15 -10.13
N LEU A 91 4.45 -7.39 -9.11
CA LEU A 91 3.85 -6.05 -9.25
C LEU A 91 4.78 -5.06 -9.95
N MET A 92 6.10 -5.12 -9.69
CA MET A 92 7.08 -4.30 -10.39
C MET A 92 7.03 -4.47 -11.92
N SER A 93 6.74 -5.67 -12.40
CA SER A 93 6.57 -5.93 -13.84
C SER A 93 5.25 -5.41 -14.43
N GLN A 94 4.32 -4.94 -13.58
CA GLN A 94 2.98 -4.48 -13.96
C GLN A 94 2.77 -2.97 -13.72
N LEU A 95 3.83 -2.25 -13.36
CA LEU A 95 3.76 -0.80 -13.21
C LEU A 95 3.38 -0.14 -14.54
N ASP A 96 2.60 0.94 -14.46
CA ASP A 96 2.32 1.77 -15.64
C ASP A 96 3.62 2.39 -16.15
N PRO A 97 4.03 2.14 -17.41
CA PRO A 97 5.33 2.58 -17.91
C PRO A 97 5.51 4.10 -17.90
N GLN A 98 4.42 4.86 -18.14
CA GLN A 98 4.49 6.31 -18.20
C GLN A 98 4.66 6.90 -16.80
N LEU A 99 3.88 6.42 -15.84
CA LEU A 99 3.97 6.86 -14.43
C LEU A 99 5.27 6.40 -13.78
N TYR A 100 5.76 5.21 -14.13
CA TYR A 100 7.06 4.75 -13.69
C TYR A 100 8.20 5.64 -14.23
N GLN A 101 8.13 6.05 -15.49
CA GLN A 101 9.10 7.00 -16.04
C GLN A 101 9.04 8.37 -15.34
N GLN A 102 7.84 8.90 -15.07
CA GLN A 102 7.69 10.15 -14.30
C GLN A 102 8.30 10.05 -12.90
N LEU A 103 8.14 8.88 -12.23
CA LEU A 103 8.76 8.64 -10.94
C LEU A 103 10.30 8.73 -11.05
N LEU A 104 10.89 8.08 -12.04
CA LEU A 104 12.34 8.14 -12.28
C LEU A 104 12.80 9.56 -12.61
N ASP A 105 12.05 10.31 -13.41
CA ASP A 105 12.36 11.70 -13.76
C ASP A 105 12.40 12.59 -12.50
N HIS A 106 11.48 12.41 -11.55
CA HIS A 106 11.50 13.09 -10.25
C HIS A 106 12.73 12.72 -9.43
N GLN A 107 13.09 11.43 -9.38
CA GLN A 107 14.30 10.99 -8.68
C GLN A 107 15.58 11.61 -9.30
N GLU A 108 15.70 11.64 -10.62
CA GLU A 108 16.83 12.26 -11.32
C GLU A 108 16.91 13.77 -11.08
N GLN A 109 15.77 14.42 -10.90
CA GLN A 109 15.69 15.83 -10.53
C GLN A 109 16.08 16.10 -9.08
N GLY A 110 16.18 15.04 -8.24
CA GLY A 110 16.45 15.13 -6.81
C GLY A 110 15.25 15.59 -6.01
N ASP A 111 14.05 15.33 -6.50
CA ASP A 111 12.79 15.54 -5.78
C ASP A 111 12.58 14.42 -4.73
N ASP A 112 11.83 14.72 -3.66
CA ASP A 112 11.40 13.72 -2.70
C ASP A 112 10.21 12.96 -3.29
N VAL A 113 10.38 11.65 -3.50
CA VAL A 113 9.35 10.78 -4.10
C VAL A 113 8.74 9.88 -3.06
N VAL A 114 7.40 9.88 -2.95
CA VAL A 114 6.67 9.15 -1.93
C VAL A 114 5.50 8.38 -2.54
N LEU A 115 5.43 7.09 -2.25
CA LEU A 115 4.24 6.29 -2.53
C LEU A 115 3.22 6.46 -1.39
N VAL A 116 1.99 6.85 -1.72
CA VAL A 116 0.92 7.08 -0.75
C VAL A 116 -0.28 6.20 -1.09
N SER A 117 -0.49 5.11 -0.34
CA SER A 117 -1.51 4.11 -0.67
C SER A 117 -2.37 3.71 0.54
N ALA A 118 -3.63 3.36 0.27
CA ALA A 118 -4.50 2.72 1.26
C ALA A 118 -4.21 1.22 1.43
N SER A 119 -3.41 0.64 0.56
CA SER A 119 -2.98 -0.77 0.65
C SER A 119 -1.97 -0.99 1.77
N ILE A 120 -1.63 -2.25 2.03
CA ILE A 120 -0.88 -2.66 3.22
C ILE A 120 0.64 -2.67 3.00
N ASP A 121 1.36 -2.43 4.08
CA ASP A 121 2.83 -2.36 4.14
C ASP A 121 3.54 -3.66 3.73
N ILE A 122 2.91 -4.82 3.92
CA ILE A 122 3.51 -6.16 3.76
C ILE A 122 4.27 -6.31 2.42
N TYR A 123 3.72 -5.82 1.32
CA TYR A 123 4.36 -5.86 0.00
C TYR A 123 4.73 -4.47 -0.54
N LEU A 124 4.04 -3.40 -0.10
CA LEU A 124 4.35 -2.05 -0.58
C LEU A 124 5.71 -1.56 -0.09
N GLN A 125 6.12 -1.93 1.14
CA GLN A 125 7.46 -1.60 1.62
C GLN A 125 8.54 -2.19 0.72
N LEU A 126 8.37 -3.44 0.30
CA LEU A 126 9.32 -4.12 -0.60
C LEU A 126 9.38 -3.46 -1.99
N ILE A 127 8.25 -2.96 -2.49
CA ILE A 127 8.21 -2.20 -3.75
C ILE A 127 8.95 -0.86 -3.59
N CYS A 128 8.70 -0.14 -2.49
CA CYS A 128 9.36 1.13 -2.23
C CYS A 128 10.87 0.96 -2.01
N ASP A 129 11.30 -0.12 -1.36
CA ASP A 129 12.71 -0.48 -1.22
C ASP A 129 13.37 -0.73 -2.58
N LEU A 130 12.68 -1.44 -3.50
CA LEU A 130 13.16 -1.68 -4.87
C LEU A 130 13.23 -0.39 -5.70
N LEU A 131 12.30 0.54 -5.48
CA LEU A 131 12.24 1.83 -6.18
C LEU A 131 13.11 2.90 -5.51
N ASN A 132 13.63 2.65 -4.31
CA ASN A 132 14.34 3.61 -3.46
C ASN A 132 13.52 4.90 -3.24
N ILE A 133 12.28 4.75 -2.80
CA ILE A 133 11.34 5.84 -2.49
C ILE A 133 10.71 5.66 -1.11
N ASP A 134 10.16 6.73 -0.56
CA ASP A 134 9.44 6.71 0.70
C ASP A 134 8.03 6.10 0.57
N LEU A 135 7.52 5.56 1.69
CA LEU A 135 6.19 4.95 1.76
C LEU A 135 5.33 5.59 2.87
N ILE A 136 4.08 5.91 2.51
CA ILE A 136 2.98 6.18 3.44
C ILE A 136 1.84 5.25 3.08
N CYS A 137 1.55 4.26 3.91
CA CYS A 137 0.49 3.28 3.63
C CYS A 137 -0.18 2.79 4.92
N THR A 138 -1.13 1.87 4.81
CA THR A 138 -1.73 1.20 5.95
C THR A 138 -0.74 0.21 6.55
N GLY A 139 -0.38 0.41 7.83
CA GLY A 139 0.51 -0.48 8.57
C GLY A 139 -0.23 -1.68 9.14
N THR A 140 0.41 -2.84 9.14
CA THR A 140 -0.11 -4.09 9.71
C THR A 140 0.53 -4.43 11.06
N GLU A 141 -0.24 -5.06 11.96
CA GLU A 141 0.23 -5.40 13.29
C GLU A 141 0.74 -6.84 13.35
N ILE A 142 1.93 -7.00 13.90
CA ILE A 142 2.58 -8.30 14.13
C ILE A 142 2.87 -8.46 15.62
N ILE A 143 2.46 -9.60 16.21
CA ILE A 143 2.77 -10.00 17.58
C ILE A 143 3.21 -11.46 17.56
N HIS A 144 4.32 -11.77 18.24
CA HIS A 144 4.86 -13.13 18.35
C HIS A 144 5.03 -13.85 17.00
N HIS A 145 5.56 -13.17 15.99
CA HIS A 145 5.75 -13.69 14.63
C HIS A 145 4.45 -14.08 13.89
N GLN A 146 3.33 -13.51 14.29
CA GLN A 146 2.05 -13.70 13.62
C GLN A 146 1.37 -12.37 13.33
N PHE A 147 0.70 -12.29 12.18
CA PHE A 147 -0.21 -11.19 11.90
C PHE A 147 -1.44 -11.28 12.80
N THR A 148 -1.73 -10.23 13.54
CA THR A 148 -2.90 -10.21 14.44
C THR A 148 -4.23 -10.08 13.71
N GLY A 149 -4.19 -9.63 12.46
CA GLY A 149 -5.35 -9.24 11.68
C GLY A 149 -5.82 -7.80 11.98
N ASN A 150 -5.08 -7.05 12.78
CA ASN A 150 -5.32 -5.63 13.01
C ASN A 150 -4.35 -4.78 12.18
N TYR A 151 -4.73 -3.54 11.95
CA TYR A 151 -3.83 -2.51 11.47
C TYR A 151 -3.08 -1.86 12.64
N SER A 152 -1.82 -1.58 12.47
CA SER A 152 -0.98 -0.80 13.41
C SER A 152 -1.14 0.71 13.23
N THR A 153 -1.72 1.13 12.09
CA THR A 153 -2.06 2.52 11.77
C THR A 153 -3.50 2.61 11.28
N PRO A 154 -4.15 3.79 11.30
CA PRO A 154 -5.42 3.97 10.60
C PRO A 154 -5.31 3.61 9.11
N ASP A 155 -6.42 3.15 8.51
CA ASP A 155 -6.51 2.91 7.05
C ASP A 155 -6.11 4.19 6.30
N CYS A 156 -5.07 4.10 5.45
CA CYS A 156 -4.47 5.24 4.77
C CYS A 156 -5.26 5.65 3.53
N SER A 157 -6.56 5.96 3.70
CA SER A 157 -7.45 6.41 2.63
C SER A 157 -7.98 7.82 2.90
N SER A 158 -8.45 8.48 1.85
CA SER A 158 -9.11 9.80 1.90
C SER A 158 -8.35 10.81 2.77
N GLU A 159 -8.96 11.35 3.81
CA GLU A 159 -8.39 12.34 4.73
C GLU A 159 -7.11 11.86 5.43
N GLN A 160 -7.00 10.55 5.71
CA GLN A 160 -5.81 9.98 6.36
C GLN A 160 -4.56 10.09 5.48
N LYS A 161 -4.68 9.99 4.17
CA LYS A 161 -3.55 10.25 3.24
C LYS A 161 -2.99 11.66 3.47
N LYS A 162 -3.87 12.66 3.42
CA LYS A 162 -3.50 14.08 3.60
C LYS A 162 -2.86 14.31 4.97
N TYR A 163 -3.52 13.83 6.04
CA TYR A 163 -3.01 14.00 7.40
C TYR A 163 -1.59 13.45 7.55
N ARG A 164 -1.33 12.22 7.11
CA ARG A 164 -0.04 11.55 7.24
C ARG A 164 1.06 12.16 6.37
N ILE A 165 0.70 12.73 5.21
CA ILE A 165 1.64 13.51 4.41
C ILE A 165 2.07 14.76 5.16
N LEU A 166 1.12 15.53 5.70
CA LEU A 166 1.39 16.76 6.44
C LEU A 166 2.12 16.53 7.76
N GLU A 167 1.92 15.37 8.41
CA GLU A 167 2.65 14.99 9.61
C GLU A 167 4.12 14.65 9.31
N ARG A 168 4.39 14.01 8.17
CA ARG A 168 5.72 13.51 7.82
C ARG A 168 6.57 14.55 7.06
N TYR A 169 5.94 15.40 6.26
CA TYR A 169 6.62 16.36 5.40
C TYR A 169 6.23 17.79 5.75
N ASN A 170 7.24 18.65 5.95
CA ASN A 170 7.02 20.08 6.06
C ASN A 170 6.82 20.67 4.66
N ILE A 171 5.58 20.95 4.30
CA ILE A 171 5.18 21.44 2.96
C ILE A 171 5.86 22.78 2.61
N ASP A 172 6.24 23.60 3.60
CA ASP A 172 6.91 24.87 3.34
C ASP A 172 8.34 24.72 2.75
N LYS A 173 8.84 23.50 2.66
CA LYS A 173 10.14 23.20 2.04
C LYS A 173 10.10 22.97 0.54
N TYR A 174 8.90 22.74 -0.01
CA TYR A 174 8.67 22.31 -1.39
C TYR A 174 8.06 23.41 -2.27
#